data_25b880996d155075e8b7d697a48e2ade
#
_entry.id   25b880996d155075e8b7d697a48e2ade
#
_cell.length_a   1.000
_cell.length_b   1.000
_cell.length_c   1.000
_cell.angle_alpha   90.00
_cell.angle_beta   90.00
_cell.angle_gamma   90.00
#
_symmetry.space_group_name_H-M   'P 1'
#
loop_
_entity.id
_entity.type
_entity.pdbx_description
1 polymer ?
#
loop_
_entity_poly.entity_id
_entity_poly.type
_entity_poly.pdbx_seq_one_letter_code
_entity_poly.pdbx_strand_id
1 'polypeptide(L)'
;MAEYHIIMRISSLFALFLLFLQPALAEGLPELGDTAQLSLTPQAERRVGESIMRDIRLHDPDFADDPEVAEYLNAIGYRLVSNSQDARQDFEFFLVKDPTLNAFALPGGYIGVHTGLIITAQSESELAAVLAHEIAHVTQHHMARMVSKDGQLSTAVLAAMALAILARNSQLGSAAAAIGQASAITAQIGFTREFEREADRIGFLTLEKSGFDVRAMPAFFVRMQRAGRLYENNAPAYLRTHPVTTERIADAENRIQGVAYKQTPDSLDFQLVRAKLRADQGTARDALAQLEGDLREKKFSNETAARYGLAVALLRGKDPVRAEAELAPLLKTTDHPMFSGLLARIKQAKGDNKGAADTLRQALVRYPNNRSLNYAYIEALQQLGQNREAVSQLDQQIKNYPRDARLYALQAKGYASLGKRLLQHQAQAEVYVLQGSVSSAIEQLQLAQKSGDGDFYQLSSVDARLRDLKLQLAEETKQAKEKK
;
A
#
# COMPACT_ATOMS: atom_id res chain seq x y z
N MET A 1 -63.93 36.49 28.84
CA MET A 1 -62.75 35.87 29.51
C MET A 1 -62.62 34.36 29.23
N ALA A 2 -63.67 33.63 28.86
CA ALA A 2 -63.60 32.19 28.56
C ALA A 2 -62.99 31.87 27.21
N GLU A 3 -63.11 32.67 26.17
CA GLU A 3 -62.54 32.42 24.82
C GLU A 3 -61.01 32.57 24.75
N TYR A 4 -60.42 33.45 25.57
CA TYR A 4 -58.97 33.65 25.62
C TYR A 4 -58.24 32.45 26.22
N HIS A 5 -58.85 31.71 27.13
CA HIS A 5 -58.24 30.52 27.72
C HIS A 5 -58.23 29.28 26.79
N ILE A 6 -59.17 29.20 25.85
CA ILE A 6 -59.25 28.08 24.89
C ILE A 6 -58.18 28.26 23.80
N ILE A 7 -57.99 29.48 23.28
CA ILE A 7 -56.98 29.77 22.24
C ILE A 7 -55.57 29.58 22.80
N MET A 8 -55.30 29.96 24.04
CA MET A 8 -53.99 29.76 24.69
C MET A 8 -53.66 28.28 24.94
N ARG A 9 -54.66 27.44 25.23
CA ARG A 9 -54.46 25.99 25.42
C ARG A 9 -54.22 25.24 24.09
N ILE A 10 -54.87 25.67 23.01
CA ILE A 10 -54.68 25.09 21.69
C ILE A 10 -53.30 25.47 21.12
N SER A 11 -52.87 26.73 21.34
CA SER A 11 -51.54 27.19 20.93
C SER A 11 -50.41 26.49 21.71
N SER A 12 -50.61 26.17 23.00
CA SER A 12 -49.64 25.42 23.81
C SER A 12 -49.54 23.93 23.41
N LEU A 13 -50.65 23.31 22.99
CA LEU A 13 -50.65 21.95 22.50
C LEU A 13 -49.99 21.84 21.11
N PHE A 14 -50.16 22.87 20.25
CA PHE A 14 -49.51 22.88 18.93
C PHE A 14 -48.03 23.16 19.02
N ALA A 15 -47.58 23.97 19.98
CA ALA A 15 -46.15 24.21 20.27
C ALA A 15 -45.48 22.96 20.88
N LEU A 16 -46.21 22.17 21.68
CA LEU A 16 -45.70 20.91 22.25
C LEU A 16 -45.60 19.81 21.21
N PHE A 17 -46.45 19.82 20.17
CA PHE A 17 -46.39 18.82 19.07
C PHE A 17 -45.27 19.11 18.07
N LEU A 18 -44.88 20.39 17.91
CA LEU A 18 -43.73 20.78 17.05
C LEU A 18 -42.36 20.46 17.68
N LEU A 19 -42.28 20.29 19.00
CA LEU A 19 -41.06 19.94 19.72
C LEU A 19 -40.70 18.44 19.61
N PHE A 20 -41.62 17.57 19.13
CA PHE A 20 -41.39 16.15 18.91
C PHE A 20 -41.13 15.77 17.46
N LEU A 21 -41.14 16.73 16.51
CA LEU A 21 -40.60 16.49 15.15
C LEU A 21 -39.08 16.79 15.14
N GLN A 22 -38.32 16.07 15.93
CA GLN A 22 -36.91 15.90 15.61
C GLN A 22 -36.88 15.03 14.34
N PRO A 23 -36.20 15.45 13.24
CA PRO A 23 -35.90 14.52 12.20
C PRO A 23 -35.09 13.42 12.88
N ALA A 24 -35.61 12.19 12.89
CA ALA A 24 -34.81 11.02 13.13
C ALA A 24 -33.76 11.05 12.04
N LEU A 25 -32.56 11.55 12.37
CA LEU A 25 -31.37 11.21 11.64
C LEU A 25 -31.35 9.68 11.69
N ALA A 26 -31.68 9.06 10.59
CA ALA A 26 -31.49 7.65 10.41
C ALA A 26 -29.96 7.42 10.49
N GLU A 27 -29.47 7.31 11.72
CA GLU A 27 -28.26 6.55 11.97
C GLU A 27 -28.54 5.18 11.34
N GLY A 28 -27.69 4.78 10.39
CA GLY A 28 -27.91 3.65 9.54
C GLY A 28 -28.50 2.46 10.32
N LEU A 29 -29.53 1.85 9.76
CA LEU A 29 -30.08 0.61 10.29
C LEU A 29 -28.91 -0.30 10.67
N PRO A 30 -28.91 -0.92 11.87
CA PRO A 30 -27.88 -1.88 12.21
C PRO A 30 -27.85 -2.89 11.08
N GLU A 31 -26.69 -3.06 10.47
CA GLU A 31 -26.47 -4.09 9.45
C GLU A 31 -26.91 -5.42 10.06
N LEU A 32 -28.07 -5.90 9.67
CA LEU A 32 -28.50 -7.27 9.92
C LEU A 32 -27.42 -8.12 9.23
N GLY A 33 -26.49 -8.66 10.02
CA GLY A 33 -25.23 -9.26 9.63
C GLY A 33 -25.28 -9.89 8.25
N ASP A 34 -24.46 -9.37 7.35
CA ASP A 34 -24.36 -9.90 5.98
C ASP A 34 -24.10 -11.41 6.08
N THR A 35 -24.99 -12.22 5.49
CA THR A 35 -24.86 -13.68 5.49
C THR A 35 -23.51 -14.14 4.93
N ALA A 36 -22.83 -13.28 4.15
CA ALA A 36 -21.48 -13.49 3.66
C ALA A 36 -20.42 -13.45 4.78
N GLN A 37 -20.62 -12.66 5.83
CA GLN A 37 -19.74 -12.63 7.01
C GLN A 37 -19.83 -13.92 7.85
N LEU A 38 -20.88 -14.70 7.68
CA LEU A 38 -21.00 -16.02 8.31
C LEU A 38 -20.07 -17.06 7.66
N SER A 39 -19.72 -16.88 6.38
CA SER A 39 -18.84 -17.81 5.64
C SER A 39 -17.35 -17.41 5.74
N LEU A 40 -17.04 -16.11 5.82
CA LEU A 40 -15.67 -15.60 5.95
C LEU A 40 -15.65 -14.35 6.83
N THR A 41 -15.22 -14.50 8.08
CA THR A 41 -15.12 -13.37 9.02
C THR A 41 -14.00 -12.39 8.61
N PRO A 42 -14.08 -11.10 8.96
CA PRO A 42 -13.01 -10.12 8.69
C PRO A 42 -11.63 -10.57 9.19
N GLN A 43 -11.58 -11.26 10.34
CA GLN A 43 -10.34 -11.82 10.87
C GLN A 43 -9.81 -13.00 10.02
N ALA A 44 -10.71 -13.80 9.43
CA ALA A 44 -10.31 -14.86 8.51
C ALA A 44 -9.83 -14.28 7.18
N GLU A 45 -10.49 -13.25 6.65
CA GLU A 45 -10.01 -12.49 5.48
C GLU A 45 -8.61 -11.93 5.74
N ARG A 46 -8.40 -11.29 6.90
CA ARG A 46 -7.09 -10.73 7.28
C ARG A 46 -6.01 -11.79 7.32
N ARG A 47 -6.25 -12.95 7.94
CA ARG A 47 -5.29 -14.06 7.99
C ARG A 47 -4.93 -14.60 6.60
N VAL A 48 -5.92 -14.72 5.72
CA VAL A 48 -5.68 -15.12 4.32
C VAL A 48 -4.81 -14.09 3.62
N GLY A 49 -5.13 -12.80 3.74
CA GLY A 49 -4.34 -11.72 3.17
C GLY A 49 -2.91 -11.67 3.70
N GLU A 50 -2.72 -11.84 5.01
CA GLU A 50 -1.39 -11.91 5.63
C GLU A 50 -0.56 -13.08 5.08
N SER A 51 -1.20 -14.23 4.85
CA SER A 51 -0.52 -15.38 4.23
C SER A 51 -0.09 -15.10 2.80
N ILE A 52 -0.97 -14.48 2.00
CA ILE A 52 -0.67 -14.09 0.62
C ILE A 52 0.45 -13.04 0.58
N MET A 53 0.35 -12.00 1.39
CA MET A 53 1.37 -10.94 1.46
C MET A 53 2.73 -11.46 1.90
N ARG A 54 2.76 -12.46 2.77
CA ARG A 54 3.98 -13.17 3.16
C ARG A 54 4.63 -13.83 1.94
N ASP A 55 3.84 -14.56 1.18
CA ASP A 55 4.32 -15.26 -0.02
C ASP A 55 4.84 -14.27 -1.08
N ILE A 56 4.10 -13.19 -1.33
CA ILE A 56 4.51 -12.09 -2.21
C ILE A 56 5.85 -11.51 -1.77
N ARG A 57 5.97 -11.10 -0.52
CA ARG A 57 7.19 -10.46 0.00
C ARG A 57 8.42 -11.37 -0.07
N LEU A 58 8.22 -12.68 0.03
CA LEU A 58 9.32 -13.66 0.03
C LEU A 58 9.69 -14.16 -1.36
N HIS A 59 8.73 -14.29 -2.26
CA HIS A 59 8.92 -15.05 -3.48
C HIS A 59 8.62 -14.28 -4.77
N ASP A 60 7.87 -13.16 -4.68
CA ASP A 60 7.55 -12.39 -5.88
C ASP A 60 8.70 -11.41 -6.21
N PRO A 61 9.41 -11.62 -7.34
CA PRO A 61 10.50 -10.75 -7.74
C PRO A 61 10.04 -9.33 -8.12
N ASP A 62 8.75 -9.16 -8.39
CA ASP A 62 8.16 -7.88 -8.76
C ASP A 62 7.66 -7.10 -7.53
N PHE A 63 7.68 -7.70 -6.33
CA PHE A 63 7.44 -6.94 -5.09
C PHE A 63 8.52 -5.88 -4.89
N ALA A 64 8.13 -4.63 -4.84
CA ALA A 64 9.06 -3.51 -4.69
C ALA A 64 9.01 -2.93 -3.26
N ASP A 65 10.07 -3.19 -2.51
CA ASP A 65 10.29 -2.53 -1.20
C ASP A 65 10.94 -1.15 -1.41
N ASP A 66 10.14 -0.19 -1.90
CA ASP A 66 10.55 1.22 -2.05
C ASP A 66 9.82 2.07 -1.00
N PRO A 67 10.52 2.48 0.07
CA PRO A 67 9.89 3.22 1.16
C PRO A 67 9.29 4.57 0.76
N GLU A 68 9.88 5.29 -0.22
CA GLU A 68 9.35 6.58 -0.68
C GLU A 68 8.02 6.40 -1.41
N VAL A 69 7.95 5.40 -2.30
CA VAL A 69 6.71 5.10 -3.04
C VAL A 69 5.65 4.49 -2.11
N ALA A 70 6.05 3.59 -1.21
CA ALA A 70 5.13 2.99 -0.23
C ALA A 70 4.53 4.06 0.70
N GLU A 71 5.33 5.05 1.15
CA GLU A 71 4.86 6.15 1.98
C GLU A 71 3.83 7.01 1.25
N TYR A 72 4.09 7.34 -0.02
CA TYR A 72 3.12 8.05 -0.86
C TYR A 72 1.83 7.26 -1.08
N LEU A 73 1.93 5.98 -1.46
CA LEU A 73 0.75 5.12 -1.69
C LEU A 73 -0.10 4.98 -0.42
N ASN A 74 0.53 4.83 0.74
CA ASN A 74 -0.20 4.77 2.00
C ASN A 74 -0.81 6.14 2.35
N ALA A 75 -0.12 7.26 2.10
CA ALA A 75 -0.67 8.60 2.35
C ALA A 75 -1.94 8.87 1.52
N ILE A 76 -1.90 8.64 0.20
CA ILE A 76 -3.08 8.80 -0.67
C ILE A 76 -4.16 7.77 -0.33
N GLY A 77 -3.77 6.51 -0.07
CA GLY A 77 -4.68 5.42 0.29
C GLY A 77 -5.43 5.71 1.59
N TYR A 78 -4.74 6.08 2.66
CA TYR A 78 -5.39 6.42 3.94
C TYR A 78 -6.22 7.70 3.88
N ARG A 79 -5.89 8.66 3.02
CA ARG A 79 -6.76 9.80 2.73
C ARG A 79 -8.10 9.34 2.13
N LEU A 80 -8.09 8.33 1.27
CA LEU A 80 -9.30 7.72 0.71
C LEU A 80 -10.05 6.88 1.75
N VAL A 81 -9.34 5.99 2.47
CA VAL A 81 -9.91 5.10 3.50
C VAL A 81 -10.63 5.90 4.58
N SER A 82 -10.03 6.99 5.09
CA SER A 82 -10.65 7.83 6.13
C SER A 82 -11.95 8.52 5.70
N ASN A 83 -12.22 8.58 4.38
CA ASN A 83 -13.45 9.11 3.79
C ASN A 83 -14.35 8.00 3.20
N SER A 84 -13.98 6.73 3.35
CA SER A 84 -14.77 5.58 2.93
C SER A 84 -15.88 5.24 3.92
N GLN A 85 -16.76 4.30 3.57
CA GLN A 85 -17.88 3.88 4.43
C GLN A 85 -17.42 3.09 5.65
N ASP A 86 -16.33 2.33 5.55
CA ASP A 86 -15.73 1.59 6.67
C ASP A 86 -14.24 1.95 6.84
N ALA A 87 -13.99 2.99 7.63
CA ALA A 87 -12.64 3.47 7.95
C ALA A 87 -11.94 2.66 9.04
N ARG A 88 -12.60 1.66 9.66
CA ARG A 88 -12.07 0.88 10.79
C ARG A 88 -11.18 -0.27 10.36
N GLN A 89 -11.23 -0.66 9.09
CA GLN A 89 -10.41 -1.74 8.56
C GLN A 89 -8.98 -1.27 8.32
N ASP A 90 -8.01 -2.09 8.69
CA ASP A 90 -6.60 -1.83 8.38
C ASP A 90 -6.32 -2.06 6.90
N PHE A 91 -5.71 -1.07 6.26
CA PHE A 91 -5.26 -1.14 4.87
C PHE A 91 -3.73 -1.10 4.78
N GLU A 92 -3.19 -1.76 3.78
CA GLU A 92 -1.79 -1.66 3.39
C GLU A 92 -1.69 -1.56 1.87
N PHE A 93 -1.06 -0.48 1.39
CA PHE A 93 -0.83 -0.24 -0.03
C PHE A 93 0.62 -0.58 -0.35
N PHE A 94 0.84 -1.43 -1.35
CA PHE A 94 2.17 -1.88 -1.73
C PHE A 94 2.42 -1.76 -3.23
N LEU A 95 3.70 -1.61 -3.61
CA LEU A 95 4.12 -1.43 -4.99
C LEU A 95 4.47 -2.78 -5.62
N VAL A 96 4.00 -2.97 -6.86
CA VAL A 96 4.43 -4.06 -7.74
C VAL A 96 5.19 -3.47 -8.92
N LYS A 97 6.42 -3.92 -9.16
CA LYS A 97 7.29 -3.47 -10.25
C LYS A 97 6.90 -4.10 -11.58
N ASP A 98 5.71 -3.78 -12.06
CA ASP A 98 5.17 -4.24 -13.32
C ASP A 98 4.78 -3.04 -14.18
N PRO A 99 5.25 -2.93 -15.43
CA PRO A 99 4.95 -1.80 -16.32
C PRO A 99 3.50 -1.80 -16.83
N THR A 100 2.73 -2.84 -16.55
CA THR A 100 1.33 -2.88 -16.95
C THR A 100 0.45 -2.02 -16.07
N LEU A 101 -0.61 -1.51 -16.64
CA LEU A 101 -1.60 -0.75 -15.94
C LEU A 101 -2.49 -1.71 -15.15
N ASN A 102 -2.31 -1.74 -13.82
CA ASN A 102 -3.08 -2.57 -12.91
C ASN A 102 -3.06 -2.04 -11.47
N ALA A 103 -4.13 -2.30 -10.74
CA ALA A 103 -4.20 -2.34 -9.29
C ALA A 103 -5.15 -3.47 -8.90
N PHE A 104 -5.05 -4.00 -7.70
CA PHE A 104 -5.88 -5.10 -7.24
C PHE A 104 -5.99 -5.11 -5.73
N ALA A 105 -7.15 -5.51 -5.23
CA ALA A 105 -7.40 -5.75 -3.82
C ALA A 105 -7.21 -7.23 -3.48
N LEU A 106 -6.53 -7.51 -2.35
CA LEU A 106 -6.43 -8.82 -1.74
C LEU A 106 -7.29 -8.87 -0.47
N PRO A 107 -7.65 -10.07 0.03
CA PRO A 107 -8.37 -10.20 1.28
C PRO A 107 -7.70 -9.46 2.42
N GLY A 108 -8.48 -8.87 3.33
CA GLY A 108 -7.97 -8.25 4.54
C GLY A 108 -7.34 -6.86 4.36
N GLY A 109 -7.65 -6.15 3.25
CA GLY A 109 -7.28 -4.75 3.08
C GLY A 109 -5.91 -4.49 2.46
N TYR A 110 -5.32 -5.47 1.79
CA TYR A 110 -4.08 -5.28 1.04
C TYR A 110 -4.39 -4.85 -0.39
N ILE A 111 -3.78 -3.75 -0.85
CA ILE A 111 -3.98 -3.23 -2.20
C ILE A 111 -2.63 -3.11 -2.91
N GLY A 112 -2.48 -3.90 -3.97
CA GLY A 112 -1.31 -3.87 -4.85
C GLY A 112 -1.48 -2.84 -5.96
N VAL A 113 -0.43 -2.06 -6.22
CA VAL A 113 -0.41 -1.00 -7.23
C VAL A 113 0.78 -1.22 -8.16
N HIS A 114 0.53 -1.42 -9.44
CA HIS A 114 1.58 -1.57 -10.43
C HIS A 114 2.25 -0.24 -10.74
N THR A 115 3.57 -0.27 -10.96
CA THR A 115 4.32 0.92 -11.42
C THR A 115 3.72 1.51 -12.69
N GLY A 116 3.22 0.66 -13.60
CA GLY A 116 2.58 1.09 -14.84
C GLY A 116 1.34 1.96 -14.63
N LEU A 117 0.54 1.71 -13.60
CA LEU A 117 -0.61 2.57 -13.28
C LEU A 117 -0.17 3.97 -12.87
N ILE A 118 0.81 4.08 -11.94
CA ILE A 118 1.30 5.38 -11.44
C ILE A 118 1.93 6.21 -12.57
N ILE A 119 2.72 5.56 -13.42
CA ILE A 119 3.43 6.20 -14.54
C ILE A 119 2.47 6.70 -15.60
N THR A 120 1.40 5.94 -15.90
CA THR A 120 0.46 6.23 -16.98
C THR A 120 -0.73 7.07 -16.55
N ALA A 121 -0.99 7.20 -15.24
CA ALA A 121 -2.01 8.10 -14.72
C ALA A 121 -1.75 9.54 -15.20
N GLN A 122 -2.76 10.20 -15.72
CA GLN A 122 -2.65 11.56 -16.24
C GLN A 122 -2.74 12.61 -15.13
N SER A 123 -3.38 12.24 -14.01
CA SER A 123 -3.47 13.07 -12.81
C SER A 123 -3.45 12.19 -11.56
N GLU A 124 -3.16 12.81 -10.42
CA GLU A 124 -3.28 12.14 -9.12
C GLU A 124 -4.72 11.68 -8.84
N SER A 125 -5.71 12.44 -9.33
CA SER A 125 -7.13 12.08 -9.20
C SER A 125 -7.48 10.82 -10.00
N GLU A 126 -6.81 10.51 -11.13
CA GLU A 126 -6.98 9.23 -11.82
C GLU A 126 -6.45 8.05 -10.99
N LEU A 127 -5.25 8.18 -10.40
CA LEU A 127 -4.73 7.17 -9.48
C LEU A 127 -5.65 6.99 -8.28
N ALA A 128 -6.09 8.09 -7.68
CA ALA A 128 -7.02 8.08 -6.55
C ALA A 128 -8.36 7.43 -6.91
N ALA A 129 -8.87 7.61 -8.13
CA ALA A 129 -10.11 6.98 -8.59
C ALA A 129 -9.99 5.45 -8.65
N VAL A 130 -8.87 4.93 -9.15
CA VAL A 130 -8.60 3.49 -9.15
C VAL A 130 -8.46 2.97 -7.72
N LEU A 131 -7.69 3.63 -6.87
CA LEU A 131 -7.54 3.22 -5.47
C LEU A 131 -8.87 3.27 -4.70
N ALA A 132 -9.72 4.26 -4.95
CA ALA A 132 -11.05 4.35 -4.34
C ALA A 132 -11.97 3.19 -4.77
N HIS A 133 -11.85 2.74 -6.03
CA HIS A 133 -12.54 1.56 -6.53
C HIS A 133 -12.05 0.27 -5.84
N GLU A 134 -10.73 0.09 -5.70
CA GLU A 134 -10.15 -1.07 -4.97
C GLU A 134 -10.53 -1.07 -3.49
N ILE A 135 -10.51 0.11 -2.84
CA ILE A 135 -10.97 0.28 -1.46
C ILE A 135 -12.45 -0.11 -1.33
N ALA A 136 -13.27 0.23 -2.33
CA ALA A 136 -14.68 -0.15 -2.31
C ALA A 136 -14.86 -1.67 -2.41
N HIS A 137 -14.06 -2.39 -3.20
CA HIS A 137 -14.08 -3.86 -3.22
C HIS A 137 -13.81 -4.47 -1.85
N VAL A 138 -12.89 -3.89 -1.09
CA VAL A 138 -12.54 -4.34 0.26
C VAL A 138 -13.65 -4.00 1.26
N THR A 139 -14.08 -2.74 1.31
CA THR A 139 -15.09 -2.27 2.29
C THR A 139 -16.48 -2.86 2.07
N GLN A 140 -16.78 -3.29 0.84
CA GLN A 140 -18.03 -4.01 0.51
C GLN A 140 -17.87 -5.54 0.60
N HIS A 141 -16.72 -6.03 1.07
CA HIS A 141 -16.44 -7.46 1.24
C HIS A 141 -16.74 -8.30 -0.01
N HIS A 142 -16.47 -7.77 -1.22
CA HIS A 142 -16.85 -8.42 -2.48
C HIS A 142 -16.23 -9.81 -2.61
N MET A 143 -15.01 -10.02 -2.12
CA MET A 143 -14.36 -11.34 -2.13
C MET A 143 -15.08 -12.34 -1.22
N ALA A 144 -15.44 -11.95 0.01
CA ALA A 144 -16.18 -12.82 0.92
C ALA A 144 -17.58 -13.14 0.37
N ARG A 145 -18.25 -12.16 -0.27
CA ARG A 145 -19.55 -12.32 -0.91
C ARG A 145 -19.50 -13.24 -2.14
N MET A 146 -18.41 -13.27 -2.90
CA MET A 146 -18.18 -14.25 -3.97
C MET A 146 -18.11 -15.66 -3.41
N VAL A 147 -17.32 -15.85 -2.35
CA VAL A 147 -17.15 -17.17 -1.69
C VAL A 147 -18.47 -17.70 -1.15
N SER A 148 -19.30 -16.85 -0.54
CA SER A 148 -20.57 -17.27 0.05
C SER A 148 -21.63 -17.68 -1.00
N LYS A 149 -21.59 -17.09 -2.20
CA LYS A 149 -22.55 -17.44 -3.28
C LYS A 149 -22.30 -18.83 -3.86
N ASP A 150 -21.08 -19.29 -3.94
CA ASP A 150 -20.71 -20.56 -4.57
C ASP A 150 -20.67 -21.76 -3.62
N GLY A 151 -20.80 -21.55 -2.29
CA GLY A 151 -20.95 -22.60 -1.26
C GLY A 151 -19.83 -23.65 -1.18
N GLN A 152 -18.85 -23.62 -2.09
CA GLN A 152 -17.78 -24.63 -2.23
C GLN A 152 -16.36 -24.00 -2.18
N LEU A 153 -16.25 -22.66 -2.13
CA LEU A 153 -14.96 -21.99 -2.15
C LEU A 153 -14.32 -21.98 -0.74
N SER A 154 -13.27 -22.77 -0.57
CA SER A 154 -12.47 -22.79 0.66
C SER A 154 -11.50 -21.61 0.73
N THR A 155 -10.96 -21.30 1.92
CA THR A 155 -9.87 -20.32 2.10
C THR A 155 -8.64 -20.61 1.23
N ALA A 156 -8.42 -21.90 0.87
CA ALA A 156 -7.37 -22.31 -0.07
C ALA A 156 -7.63 -21.82 -1.50
N VAL A 157 -8.88 -21.75 -1.92
CA VAL A 157 -9.24 -21.22 -3.24
C VAL A 157 -9.06 -19.70 -3.28
N LEU A 158 -9.37 -18.97 -2.21
CA LEU A 158 -9.08 -17.53 -2.13
C LEU A 158 -7.57 -17.24 -2.22
N ALA A 159 -6.76 -18.02 -1.53
CA ALA A 159 -5.31 -17.90 -1.62
C ALA A 159 -4.81 -18.22 -3.05
N ALA A 160 -5.36 -19.27 -3.68
CA ALA A 160 -5.03 -19.62 -5.07
C ALA A 160 -5.48 -18.54 -6.06
N MET A 161 -6.65 -17.93 -5.85
CA MET A 161 -7.14 -16.80 -6.65
C MET A 161 -6.21 -15.60 -6.55
N ALA A 162 -5.79 -15.21 -5.35
CA ALA A 162 -4.88 -14.09 -5.14
C ALA A 162 -3.50 -14.35 -5.76
N LEU A 163 -2.98 -15.58 -5.63
CA LEU A 163 -1.74 -15.99 -6.29
C LEU A 163 -1.88 -16.02 -7.82
N ALA A 164 -3.04 -16.36 -8.38
CA ALA A 164 -3.29 -16.31 -9.81
C ALA A 164 -3.34 -14.88 -10.37
N ILE A 165 -3.78 -13.89 -9.59
CA ILE A 165 -3.69 -12.46 -9.95
C ILE A 165 -2.24 -12.04 -10.12
N LEU A 166 -1.34 -12.59 -9.29
CA LEU A 166 0.09 -12.30 -9.28
C LEU A 166 0.88 -13.13 -10.28
N ALA A 167 0.45 -14.39 -10.54
CA ALA A 167 1.17 -15.38 -11.37
C ALA A 167 1.08 -15.05 -12.86
N ARG A 168 1.67 -13.97 -13.29
CA ARG A 168 1.60 -13.51 -14.68
C ARG A 168 2.62 -14.17 -15.61
N ASN A 169 3.78 -14.59 -15.11
CA ASN A 169 4.88 -15.16 -15.91
C ASN A 169 5.84 -16.06 -15.14
N SER A 170 5.53 -16.47 -13.92
CA SER A 170 6.50 -17.24 -13.15
C SER A 170 6.28 -18.75 -13.28
N GLN A 171 7.35 -19.51 -13.15
CA GLN A 171 7.33 -20.96 -12.97
C GLN A 171 6.47 -21.45 -11.80
N LEU A 172 5.96 -20.53 -10.94
CA LEU A 172 4.89 -20.78 -9.95
C LEU A 172 3.58 -21.22 -10.61
N GLY A 173 3.33 -20.84 -11.87
CA GLY A 173 2.24 -21.41 -12.68
C GLY A 173 2.29 -22.94 -12.78
N SER A 174 3.46 -23.56 -12.62
CA SER A 174 3.59 -25.03 -12.63
C SER A 174 3.11 -25.67 -11.31
N ALA A 175 3.26 -25.01 -10.16
CA ALA A 175 2.72 -25.51 -8.90
C ALA A 175 1.20 -25.29 -8.81
N ALA A 176 0.69 -24.16 -9.33
CA ALA A 176 -0.75 -23.91 -9.45
C ALA A 176 -1.41 -24.75 -10.56
N ALA A 177 -0.69 -25.11 -11.62
CA ALA A 177 -1.17 -26.03 -12.66
C ALA A 177 -1.23 -27.49 -12.19
N ALA A 178 -0.49 -27.86 -11.15
CA ALA A 178 -0.61 -29.19 -10.50
C ALA A 178 -1.92 -29.35 -9.73
N ILE A 179 -2.57 -28.24 -9.33
CA ILE A 179 -3.96 -28.22 -8.87
C ILE A 179 -4.81 -27.96 -10.12
N GLY A 180 -5.13 -28.98 -10.90
CA GLY A 180 -5.79 -28.98 -12.24
C GLY A 180 -7.08 -28.14 -12.43
N GLN A 181 -7.26 -27.07 -11.67
CA GLN A 181 -8.36 -26.10 -11.70
C GLN A 181 -7.90 -24.64 -11.87
N ALA A 182 -6.60 -24.34 -11.86
CA ALA A 182 -6.09 -22.98 -11.88
C ALA A 182 -6.50 -22.18 -13.13
N SER A 183 -6.60 -22.83 -14.30
CA SER A 183 -7.04 -22.18 -15.54
C SER A 183 -8.53 -21.82 -15.56
N ALA A 184 -9.37 -22.61 -14.90
CA ALA A 184 -10.79 -22.30 -14.73
C ALA A 184 -11.00 -21.18 -13.70
N ILE A 185 -10.18 -21.15 -12.65
CA ILE A 185 -10.19 -20.12 -11.61
C ILE A 185 -9.74 -18.77 -12.20
N THR A 186 -8.70 -18.74 -13.03
CA THR A 186 -8.20 -17.51 -13.68
C THR A 186 -9.23 -16.88 -14.62
N ALA A 187 -10.06 -17.70 -15.28
CA ALA A 187 -11.15 -17.22 -16.12
C ALA A 187 -12.37 -16.69 -15.32
N GLN A 188 -12.46 -17.03 -14.02
CA GLN A 188 -13.59 -16.73 -13.14
C GLN A 188 -13.33 -15.55 -12.17
N ILE A 189 -12.11 -14.98 -12.16
CA ILE A 189 -11.67 -13.92 -11.22
C ILE A 189 -12.27 -12.53 -11.57
N GLY A 190 -13.01 -12.37 -12.64
CA GLY A 190 -13.76 -11.15 -12.90
C GLY A 190 -14.85 -10.95 -11.84
N PHE A 191 -14.81 -9.84 -11.10
CA PHE A 191 -15.93 -9.45 -10.25
C PHE A 191 -17.21 -9.37 -11.08
N THR A 192 -18.35 -9.73 -10.47
CA THR A 192 -19.63 -9.63 -11.19
C THR A 192 -19.92 -8.19 -11.59
N ARG A 193 -20.69 -7.97 -12.64
CA ARG A 193 -21.10 -6.61 -13.06
C ARG A 193 -21.78 -5.82 -11.93
N GLU A 194 -22.44 -6.50 -11.03
CA GLU A 194 -23.08 -5.89 -9.85
C GLU A 194 -22.03 -5.36 -8.87
N PHE A 195 -21.00 -6.15 -8.57
CA PHE A 195 -19.90 -5.73 -7.69
C PHE A 195 -19.11 -4.58 -8.31
N GLU A 196 -18.87 -4.61 -9.62
CA GLU A 196 -18.19 -3.51 -10.31
C GLU A 196 -18.99 -2.19 -10.20
N ARG A 197 -20.32 -2.24 -10.43
CA ARG A 197 -21.18 -1.04 -10.28
C ARG A 197 -21.24 -0.55 -8.83
N GLU A 198 -21.27 -1.46 -7.86
CA GLU A 198 -21.23 -1.12 -6.45
C GLU A 198 -19.90 -0.44 -6.10
N ALA A 199 -18.76 -1.02 -6.54
CA ALA A 199 -17.44 -0.46 -6.34
C ALA A 199 -17.28 0.90 -7.01
N ASP A 200 -17.80 1.08 -8.23
CA ASP A 200 -17.81 2.39 -8.91
C ASP A 200 -18.60 3.44 -8.13
N ARG A 201 -19.77 3.10 -7.63
CA ARG A 201 -20.64 4.02 -6.87
C ARG A 201 -20.01 4.42 -5.55
N ILE A 202 -19.51 3.45 -4.79
CA ILE A 202 -18.87 3.71 -3.48
C ILE A 202 -17.54 4.42 -3.66
N GLY A 203 -16.73 3.96 -4.64
CA GLY A 203 -15.46 4.59 -4.99
C GLY A 203 -15.62 6.04 -5.44
N PHE A 204 -16.65 6.36 -6.23
CA PHE A 204 -16.99 7.74 -6.61
C PHE A 204 -17.24 8.63 -5.39
N LEU A 205 -18.08 8.18 -4.45
CA LEU A 205 -18.38 8.93 -3.23
C LEU A 205 -17.13 9.11 -2.34
N THR A 206 -16.30 8.09 -2.24
CA THR A 206 -15.03 8.14 -1.51
C THR A 206 -14.07 9.14 -2.15
N LEU A 207 -13.95 9.14 -3.47
CA LEU A 207 -13.12 10.06 -4.25
C LEU A 207 -13.56 11.52 -4.01
N GLU A 208 -14.87 11.78 -4.11
CA GLU A 208 -15.47 13.10 -3.89
C GLU A 208 -15.20 13.63 -2.49
N LYS A 209 -15.53 12.83 -1.46
CA LYS A 209 -15.31 13.20 -0.05
C LYS A 209 -13.84 13.41 0.27
N SER A 210 -12.95 12.71 -0.41
CA SER A 210 -11.50 12.86 -0.27
C SER A 210 -10.95 14.10 -0.98
N GLY A 211 -11.81 14.87 -1.69
CA GLY A 211 -11.45 16.12 -2.32
C GLY A 211 -10.65 15.98 -3.61
N PHE A 212 -10.68 14.83 -4.28
CA PHE A 212 -10.16 14.61 -5.61
C PHE A 212 -11.17 15.00 -6.71
N ASP A 213 -10.69 15.19 -7.94
CA ASP A 213 -11.59 15.46 -9.07
C ASP A 213 -12.32 14.17 -9.50
N VAL A 214 -13.61 14.10 -9.27
CA VAL A 214 -14.45 12.94 -9.62
C VAL A 214 -14.54 12.68 -11.11
N ARG A 215 -14.27 13.70 -11.97
CA ARG A 215 -14.23 13.55 -13.44
C ARG A 215 -13.09 12.64 -13.90
N ALA A 216 -12.09 12.45 -13.06
CA ALA A 216 -10.97 11.55 -13.33
C ALA A 216 -11.43 10.09 -13.50
N MET A 217 -12.49 9.65 -12.79
CA MET A 217 -13.00 8.28 -12.89
C MET A 217 -13.55 7.95 -14.29
N PRO A 218 -14.55 8.66 -14.85
CA PRO A 218 -15.02 8.38 -16.21
C PRO A 218 -13.93 8.64 -17.26
N ALA A 219 -13.07 9.64 -17.10
CA ALA A 219 -11.95 9.89 -18.01
C ALA A 219 -10.99 8.70 -18.08
N PHE A 220 -10.65 8.12 -16.93
CA PHE A 220 -9.87 6.89 -16.84
C PHE A 220 -10.57 5.72 -17.53
N PHE A 221 -11.86 5.50 -17.31
CA PHE A 221 -12.63 4.42 -17.94
C PHE A 221 -12.65 4.54 -19.46
N VAL A 222 -12.91 5.75 -20.01
CA VAL A 222 -12.89 5.99 -21.46
C VAL A 222 -11.51 5.66 -22.03
N ARG A 223 -10.44 6.06 -21.35
CA ARG A 223 -9.07 5.77 -21.78
C ARG A 223 -8.76 4.28 -21.75
N MET A 224 -9.20 3.59 -20.70
CA MET A 224 -9.04 2.13 -20.59
C MET A 224 -9.82 1.38 -21.66
N GLN A 225 -11.06 1.77 -21.94
CA GLN A 225 -11.85 1.17 -23.02
C GLN A 225 -11.17 1.33 -24.38
N ARG A 226 -10.60 2.53 -24.67
CA ARG A 226 -9.85 2.77 -25.91
C ARG A 226 -8.61 1.90 -25.99
N ALA A 227 -7.84 1.81 -24.91
CA ALA A 227 -6.67 0.94 -24.84
C ALA A 227 -7.05 -0.54 -25.03
N GLY A 228 -8.14 -1.01 -24.43
CA GLY A 228 -8.64 -2.37 -24.59
C GLY A 228 -9.00 -2.74 -26.03
N ARG A 229 -9.56 -1.80 -26.81
CA ARG A 229 -9.90 -2.03 -28.23
C ARG A 229 -8.68 -2.22 -29.14
N LEU A 230 -7.52 -1.69 -28.75
CA LEU A 230 -6.26 -1.83 -29.52
C LEU A 230 -5.58 -3.18 -29.30
N TYR A 231 -6.00 -3.93 -28.30
CA TYR A 231 -5.38 -5.19 -27.87
C TYR A 231 -6.39 -6.35 -27.89
N GLU A 232 -6.83 -6.79 -29.07
CA GLU A 232 -7.87 -7.83 -29.23
C GLU A 232 -7.58 -9.14 -28.46
N ASN A 233 -6.30 -9.50 -28.23
CA ASN A 233 -5.90 -10.70 -27.50
C ASN A 233 -5.06 -10.45 -26.25
N ASN A 234 -4.76 -9.21 -25.88
CA ASN A 234 -3.85 -8.89 -24.78
C ASN A 234 -4.29 -7.63 -24.00
N ALA A 235 -5.57 -7.58 -23.64
CA ALA A 235 -6.12 -6.48 -22.86
C ALA A 235 -5.30 -6.22 -21.58
N PRO A 236 -5.10 -4.95 -21.17
CA PRO A 236 -4.45 -4.61 -19.90
C PRO A 236 -4.97 -5.46 -18.75
N ALA A 237 -4.10 -5.85 -17.83
CA ALA A 237 -4.44 -6.75 -16.72
C ALA A 237 -5.67 -6.25 -15.93
N TYR A 238 -5.75 -4.94 -15.70
CA TYR A 238 -6.89 -4.29 -15.07
C TYR A 238 -8.22 -4.59 -15.76
N LEU A 239 -8.30 -4.52 -17.09
CA LEU A 239 -9.53 -4.77 -17.84
C LEU A 239 -9.99 -6.24 -17.81
N ARG A 240 -9.10 -7.16 -17.48
CA ARG A 240 -9.45 -8.59 -17.35
C ARG A 240 -10.17 -8.89 -16.04
N THR A 241 -9.79 -8.21 -14.97
CA THR A 241 -10.39 -8.34 -13.64
C THR A 241 -11.56 -7.36 -13.45
N HIS A 242 -11.49 -6.18 -14.08
CA HIS A 242 -12.45 -5.08 -14.01
C HIS A 242 -12.90 -4.64 -15.41
N PRO A 243 -13.80 -5.38 -16.08
CA PRO A 243 -14.25 -5.03 -17.43
C PRO A 243 -14.92 -3.66 -17.44
N VAL A 244 -14.40 -2.75 -18.27
CA VAL A 244 -14.97 -1.40 -18.45
C VAL A 244 -16.00 -1.45 -19.57
N THR A 245 -17.28 -1.52 -19.21
CA THR A 245 -18.39 -1.51 -20.15
C THR A 245 -18.84 -0.07 -20.46
N THR A 246 -19.51 0.11 -21.61
CA THR A 246 -20.11 1.40 -21.96
C THR A 246 -21.12 1.87 -20.90
N GLU A 247 -21.80 0.93 -20.26
CA GLU A 247 -22.75 1.21 -19.19
C GLU A 247 -22.06 1.80 -17.94
N ARG A 248 -20.90 1.27 -17.50
CA ARG A 248 -20.13 1.81 -16.38
C ARG A 248 -19.63 3.24 -16.69
N ILE A 249 -19.20 3.48 -17.93
CA ILE A 249 -18.79 4.82 -18.36
C ILE A 249 -19.98 5.80 -18.29
N ALA A 250 -21.13 5.43 -18.87
CA ALA A 250 -22.32 6.27 -18.84
C ALA A 250 -22.83 6.54 -17.42
N ASP A 251 -22.78 5.55 -16.52
CA ASP A 251 -23.17 5.73 -15.11
C ASP A 251 -22.23 6.70 -14.40
N ALA A 252 -20.92 6.57 -14.59
CA ALA A 252 -19.94 7.51 -14.04
C ALA A 252 -20.09 8.94 -14.62
N GLU A 253 -20.34 9.07 -15.93
CA GLU A 253 -20.62 10.36 -16.58
C GLU A 253 -21.91 11.01 -16.07
N ASN A 254 -22.97 10.25 -15.85
CA ASN A 254 -24.21 10.75 -15.29
C ASN A 254 -24.03 11.29 -13.84
N ARG A 255 -23.19 10.63 -13.04
CA ARG A 255 -22.90 11.06 -11.66
C ARG A 255 -22.19 12.40 -11.60
N ILE A 256 -21.34 12.74 -12.56
CA ILE A 256 -20.64 14.03 -12.59
C ILE A 256 -21.49 15.19 -13.06
N GLN A 257 -22.65 14.96 -13.68
CA GLN A 257 -23.48 16.06 -14.24
C GLN A 257 -23.95 17.05 -13.18
N GLY A 258 -24.17 16.59 -11.94
CA GLY A 258 -24.61 17.44 -10.81
C GLY A 258 -23.44 18.01 -9.97
N VAL A 259 -22.20 17.63 -10.25
CA VAL A 259 -21.04 18.01 -9.43
C VAL A 259 -20.38 19.26 -10.00
N ALA A 260 -20.27 20.31 -9.17
CA ALA A 260 -19.57 21.54 -9.55
C ALA A 260 -18.10 21.23 -9.88
N TYR A 261 -17.57 21.88 -10.93
CA TYR A 261 -16.17 21.75 -11.27
C TYR A 261 -15.27 22.30 -10.16
N LYS A 262 -14.36 21.45 -9.66
CA LYS A 262 -13.32 21.86 -8.74
C LYS A 262 -11.98 21.45 -9.33
N GLN A 263 -11.14 22.41 -9.62
CA GLN A 263 -9.77 22.13 -10.05
C GLN A 263 -9.00 21.54 -8.87
N THR A 264 -8.50 20.32 -9.02
CA THR A 264 -7.66 19.64 -8.04
C THR A 264 -6.28 19.47 -8.63
N PRO A 265 -5.29 20.27 -8.22
CA PRO A 265 -3.93 20.14 -8.73
C PRO A 265 -3.29 18.85 -8.20
N ASP A 266 -2.43 18.25 -9.01
CA ASP A 266 -1.60 17.13 -8.60
C ASP A 266 -0.66 17.56 -7.47
N SER A 267 -0.48 16.71 -6.46
CA SER A 267 0.50 16.94 -5.41
C SER A 267 1.93 16.82 -5.96
N LEU A 268 2.86 17.49 -5.30
CA LEU A 268 4.28 17.34 -5.63
C LEU A 268 4.76 15.90 -5.39
N ASP A 269 4.26 15.25 -4.33
CA ASP A 269 4.56 13.84 -4.02
C ASP A 269 4.23 12.93 -5.20
N PHE A 270 3.02 13.04 -5.76
CA PHE A 270 2.62 12.28 -6.95
C PHE A 270 3.57 12.50 -8.12
N GLN A 271 3.90 13.75 -8.38
CA GLN A 271 4.75 14.11 -9.51
C GLN A 271 6.18 13.60 -9.34
N LEU A 272 6.75 13.67 -8.13
CA LEU A 272 8.07 13.17 -7.81
C LEU A 272 8.14 11.64 -7.84
N VAL A 273 7.16 10.96 -7.26
CA VAL A 273 7.06 9.51 -7.29
C VAL A 273 6.95 9.02 -8.75
N ARG A 274 6.10 9.64 -9.55
CA ARG A 274 5.99 9.31 -10.98
C ARG A 274 7.28 9.54 -11.74
N ALA A 275 7.98 10.64 -11.47
CA ALA A 275 9.27 10.96 -12.09
C ALA A 275 10.36 9.94 -11.69
N LYS A 276 10.41 9.55 -10.41
CA LYS A 276 11.29 8.49 -9.90
C LYS A 276 11.03 7.17 -10.61
N LEU A 277 9.78 6.74 -10.68
CA LEU A 277 9.41 5.48 -11.32
C LEU A 277 9.72 5.49 -12.83
N ARG A 278 9.56 6.62 -13.53
CA ARG A 278 10.01 6.78 -14.91
C ARG A 278 11.52 6.66 -15.06
N ALA A 279 12.29 7.24 -14.13
CA ALA A 279 13.74 7.13 -14.11
C ALA A 279 14.24 5.70 -13.86
N ASP A 280 13.40 4.85 -13.24
CA ASP A 280 13.72 3.44 -12.97
C ASP A 280 13.31 2.48 -14.09
N GLN A 281 12.61 2.96 -15.13
CA GLN A 281 12.20 2.12 -16.27
C GLN A 281 13.37 1.77 -17.19
N GLY A 282 13.30 0.58 -17.79
CA GLY A 282 14.25 0.12 -18.79
C GLY A 282 15.71 0.18 -18.34
N THR A 283 16.63 0.43 -19.30
CA THR A 283 18.03 0.64 -18.96
C THR A 283 18.27 2.07 -18.45
N ALA A 284 19.32 2.25 -17.64
CA ALA A 284 19.69 3.61 -17.17
C ALA A 284 19.99 4.56 -18.33
N ARG A 285 20.55 4.06 -19.42
CA ARG A 285 20.87 4.82 -20.64
C ARG A 285 19.60 5.31 -21.34
N ASP A 286 18.62 4.42 -21.50
CA ASP A 286 17.37 4.76 -22.22
C ASP A 286 16.55 5.76 -21.40
N ALA A 287 16.41 5.51 -20.08
CA ALA A 287 15.73 6.44 -19.18
C ALA A 287 16.37 7.84 -19.19
N LEU A 288 17.71 7.89 -19.15
CA LEU A 288 18.45 9.15 -19.21
C LEU A 288 18.20 9.89 -20.54
N ALA A 289 18.35 9.20 -21.67
CA ALA A 289 18.13 9.79 -23.00
C ALA A 289 16.70 10.36 -23.15
N GLN A 290 15.70 9.63 -22.64
CA GLN A 290 14.31 10.06 -22.67
C GLN A 290 14.09 11.30 -21.80
N LEU A 291 14.57 11.29 -20.53
CA LEU A 291 14.34 12.40 -19.59
C LEU A 291 15.10 13.67 -20.01
N GLU A 292 16.30 13.54 -20.57
CA GLU A 292 17.02 14.67 -21.18
C GLU A 292 16.27 15.24 -22.39
N GLY A 293 15.69 14.36 -23.21
CA GLY A 293 14.84 14.75 -24.35
C GLY A 293 13.60 15.49 -23.89
N ASP A 294 12.87 14.95 -22.92
CA ASP A 294 11.65 15.56 -22.37
C ASP A 294 11.93 16.94 -21.78
N LEU A 295 13.04 17.13 -21.07
CA LEU A 295 13.43 18.43 -20.53
C LEU A 295 13.79 19.43 -21.65
N ARG A 296 14.58 19.02 -22.64
CA ARG A 296 14.98 19.87 -23.78
C ARG A 296 13.77 20.32 -24.60
N GLU A 297 12.80 19.43 -24.81
CA GLU A 297 11.59 19.68 -25.59
C GLU A 297 10.44 20.25 -24.74
N LYS A 298 10.67 20.48 -23.45
CA LYS A 298 9.67 20.95 -22.47
C LYS A 298 8.42 20.07 -22.40
N LYS A 299 8.59 18.76 -22.55
CA LYS A 299 7.53 17.75 -22.45
C LYS A 299 7.31 17.30 -21.00
N PHE A 300 6.95 18.22 -20.14
CA PHE A 300 6.70 17.96 -18.72
C PHE A 300 5.53 18.80 -18.21
N SER A 301 4.80 18.29 -17.25
CA SER A 301 3.75 19.03 -16.52
C SER A 301 4.32 19.84 -15.34
N ASN A 302 5.48 19.43 -14.82
CA ASN A 302 6.16 20.07 -13.70
C ASN A 302 7.67 19.96 -13.88
N GLU A 303 8.35 21.09 -13.96
CA GLU A 303 9.80 21.16 -14.21
C GLU A 303 10.59 20.62 -13.01
N THR A 304 10.14 20.90 -11.76
CA THR A 304 10.77 20.39 -10.53
C THR A 304 10.81 18.87 -10.54
N ALA A 305 9.68 18.22 -10.85
CA ALA A 305 9.61 16.77 -10.92
C ALA A 305 10.42 16.20 -12.09
N ALA A 306 10.43 16.87 -13.25
CA ALA A 306 11.23 16.46 -14.41
C ALA A 306 12.73 16.47 -14.09
N ARG A 307 13.24 17.56 -13.49
CA ARG A 307 14.64 17.66 -13.05
C ARG A 307 14.99 16.67 -11.95
N TYR A 308 14.09 16.44 -11.00
CA TYR A 308 14.25 15.40 -9.99
C TYR A 308 14.39 14.01 -10.64
N GLY A 309 13.51 13.66 -11.58
CA GLY A 309 13.59 12.41 -12.32
C GLY A 309 14.91 12.25 -13.09
N LEU A 310 15.38 13.35 -13.73
CA LEU A 310 16.68 13.35 -14.40
C LEU A 310 17.83 13.12 -13.40
N ALA A 311 17.80 13.76 -12.22
CA ALA A 311 18.81 13.54 -11.18
C ALA A 311 18.82 12.09 -10.68
N VAL A 312 17.65 11.45 -10.54
CA VAL A 312 17.54 10.03 -10.21
C VAL A 312 18.14 9.16 -11.32
N ALA A 313 17.83 9.42 -12.58
CA ALA A 313 18.36 8.66 -13.72
C ALA A 313 19.89 8.81 -13.86
N LEU A 314 20.42 10.01 -13.65
CA LEU A 314 21.87 10.29 -13.64
C LEU A 314 22.58 9.51 -12.52
N LEU A 315 22.01 9.50 -11.32
CA LEU A 315 22.59 8.73 -10.22
C LEU A 315 22.57 7.21 -10.52
N ARG A 316 21.46 6.71 -11.09
CA ARG A 316 21.35 5.33 -11.56
C ARG A 316 22.37 5.00 -12.66
N GLY A 317 22.65 5.98 -13.54
CA GLY A 317 23.67 5.92 -14.58
C GLY A 317 25.12 6.12 -14.06
N LYS A 318 25.32 6.17 -12.73
CA LYS A 318 26.62 6.38 -12.06
C LYS A 318 27.29 7.73 -12.36
N ASP A 319 26.49 8.76 -12.61
CA ASP A 319 26.95 10.15 -12.76
C ASP A 319 26.44 11.03 -11.60
N PRO A 320 27.02 10.89 -10.39
CA PRO A 320 26.57 11.63 -9.22
C PRO A 320 26.88 13.14 -9.33
N VAL A 321 27.85 13.54 -10.16
CA VAL A 321 28.23 14.96 -10.32
C VAL A 321 27.11 15.71 -11.05
N ARG A 322 26.65 15.18 -12.18
CA ARG A 322 25.53 15.78 -12.90
C ARG A 322 24.22 15.66 -12.13
N ALA A 323 24.00 14.53 -11.41
CA ALA A 323 22.83 14.34 -10.55
C ALA A 323 22.73 15.43 -9.48
N GLU A 324 23.86 15.81 -8.85
CA GLU A 324 23.90 16.90 -7.86
C GLU A 324 23.62 18.25 -8.51
N ALA A 325 24.16 18.51 -9.70
CA ALA A 325 23.95 19.76 -10.43
C ALA A 325 22.44 19.97 -10.79
N GLU A 326 21.73 18.89 -11.16
CA GLU A 326 20.28 18.96 -11.43
C GLU A 326 19.46 19.11 -10.14
N LEU A 327 19.89 18.52 -9.03
CA LEU A 327 19.17 18.58 -7.76
C LEU A 327 19.40 19.91 -7.01
N ALA A 328 20.58 20.54 -7.15
CA ALA A 328 20.95 21.73 -6.38
C ALA A 328 19.98 22.92 -6.49
N PRO A 329 19.44 23.29 -7.67
CA PRO A 329 18.42 24.35 -7.75
C PRO A 329 17.12 23.98 -7.05
N LEU A 330 16.72 22.70 -7.04
CA LEU A 330 15.47 22.24 -6.41
C LEU A 330 15.53 22.39 -4.90
N LEU A 331 16.67 22.07 -4.29
CA LEU A 331 16.90 22.23 -2.85
C LEU A 331 16.83 23.69 -2.36
N LYS A 332 17.02 24.66 -3.26
CA LYS A 332 16.92 26.10 -2.94
C LYS A 332 15.49 26.63 -2.98
N THR A 333 14.64 26.01 -3.80
CA THR A 333 13.29 26.50 -4.07
C THR A 333 12.20 25.76 -3.33
N THR A 334 12.45 24.50 -2.98
CA THR A 334 11.43 23.62 -2.41
C THR A 334 12.07 22.71 -1.35
N ASP A 335 11.49 22.71 -0.16
CA ASP A 335 11.87 21.74 0.88
C ASP A 335 11.00 20.47 0.72
N HIS A 336 11.64 19.33 0.47
CA HIS A 336 10.98 18.06 0.28
C HIS A 336 11.83 16.89 0.76
N PRO A 337 11.26 15.87 1.48
CA PRO A 337 12.04 14.75 2.00
C PRO A 337 12.74 13.93 0.90
N MET A 338 12.10 13.71 -0.24
CA MET A 338 12.70 12.98 -1.38
C MET A 338 13.93 13.68 -1.95
N PHE A 339 14.02 15.02 -1.88
CA PHE A 339 15.24 15.76 -2.32
C PHE A 339 16.39 15.51 -1.36
N SER A 340 16.11 15.54 -0.06
CA SER A 340 17.12 15.25 0.96
C SER A 340 17.62 13.80 0.89
N GLY A 341 16.71 12.86 0.65
CA GLY A 341 17.04 11.45 0.44
C GLY A 341 17.92 11.24 -0.80
N LEU A 342 17.57 11.89 -1.93
CA LEU A 342 18.37 11.82 -3.15
C LEU A 342 19.75 12.45 -2.97
N LEU A 343 19.84 13.62 -2.30
CA LEU A 343 21.12 14.27 -2.00
C LEU A 343 22.03 13.37 -1.16
N ALA A 344 21.49 12.70 -0.16
CA ALA A 344 22.25 11.75 0.65
C ALA A 344 22.80 10.60 -0.19
N ARG A 345 21.98 10.01 -1.08
CA ARG A 345 22.42 8.95 -2.01
C ARG A 345 23.50 9.44 -2.98
N ILE A 346 23.38 10.66 -3.48
CA ILE A 346 24.40 11.30 -4.33
C ILE A 346 25.73 11.45 -3.57
N LYS A 347 25.69 11.94 -2.32
CA LYS A 347 26.89 12.06 -1.48
C LYS A 347 27.54 10.70 -1.22
N GLN A 348 26.77 9.67 -0.91
CA GLN A 348 27.27 8.29 -0.77
C GLN A 348 27.94 7.80 -2.05
N ALA A 349 27.33 8.03 -3.22
CA ALA A 349 27.90 7.65 -4.50
C ALA A 349 29.24 8.39 -4.80
N LYS A 350 29.44 9.57 -4.22
CA LYS A 350 30.70 10.33 -4.27
C LYS A 350 31.70 9.94 -3.18
N GLY A 351 31.36 8.98 -2.29
CA GLY A 351 32.19 8.55 -1.16
C GLY A 351 32.07 9.42 0.10
N ASP A 352 31.22 10.45 0.08
CA ASP A 352 30.97 11.33 1.25
C ASP A 352 29.89 10.73 2.16
N ASN A 353 30.20 9.61 2.81
CA ASN A 353 29.26 8.93 3.73
C ASN A 353 28.90 9.79 4.95
N LYS A 354 29.86 10.61 5.44
CA LYS A 354 29.60 11.50 6.57
C LYS A 354 28.64 12.63 6.17
N GLY A 355 28.88 13.27 5.04
CA GLY A 355 27.98 14.30 4.54
C GLY A 355 26.60 13.78 4.20
N ALA A 356 26.47 12.50 3.78
CA ALA A 356 25.18 11.84 3.60
C ALA A 356 24.43 11.68 4.93
N ALA A 357 25.08 11.16 5.97
CA ALA A 357 24.47 11.01 7.30
C ALA A 357 24.07 12.38 7.89
N ASP A 358 24.91 13.41 7.76
CA ASP A 358 24.59 14.76 8.23
C ASP A 358 23.39 15.36 7.48
N THR A 359 23.27 15.12 6.16
CA THR A 359 22.13 15.55 5.35
C THR A 359 20.83 14.89 5.84
N LEU A 360 20.86 13.57 6.08
CA LEU A 360 19.70 12.83 6.55
C LEU A 360 19.30 13.24 7.97
N ARG A 361 20.27 13.44 8.86
CA ARG A 361 20.02 13.93 10.22
C ARG A 361 19.32 15.29 10.21
N GLN A 362 19.79 16.23 9.38
CA GLN A 362 19.16 17.55 9.24
C GLN A 362 17.74 17.46 8.64
N ALA A 363 17.51 16.57 7.67
CA ALA A 363 16.21 16.34 7.10
C ALA A 363 15.23 15.75 8.13
N LEU A 364 15.68 14.84 8.99
CA LEU A 364 14.86 14.24 10.05
C LEU A 364 14.45 15.23 11.15
N VAL A 365 15.13 16.36 11.32
CA VAL A 365 14.65 17.45 12.19
C VAL A 365 13.33 18.03 11.65
N ARG A 366 13.19 18.13 10.32
CA ARG A 366 12.00 18.66 9.67
C ARG A 366 10.93 17.58 9.42
N TYR A 367 11.37 16.35 9.15
CA TYR A 367 10.52 15.21 8.79
C TYR A 367 10.76 14.00 9.70
N PRO A 368 10.53 14.11 11.03
CA PRO A 368 10.92 13.08 12.00
C PRO A 368 10.25 11.73 11.77
N ASN A 369 9.05 11.73 11.22
CA ASN A 369 8.26 10.52 10.98
C ASN A 369 8.40 9.96 9.55
N ASN A 370 9.23 10.59 8.69
CA ASN A 370 9.43 10.09 7.33
C ASN A 370 10.24 8.78 7.37
N ARG A 371 9.61 7.67 7.01
CA ARG A 371 10.18 6.31 7.12
C ARG A 371 11.38 6.12 6.21
N SER A 372 11.30 6.64 4.98
CA SER A 372 12.38 6.54 3.98
C SER A 372 13.66 7.21 4.49
N LEU A 373 13.56 8.42 5.03
CA LEU A 373 14.72 9.13 5.62
C LEU A 373 15.27 8.42 6.85
N ASN A 374 14.41 7.85 7.71
CA ASN A 374 14.84 7.09 8.87
C ASN A 374 15.64 5.84 8.47
N TYR A 375 15.17 5.05 7.51
CA TYR A 375 15.93 3.91 7.00
C TYR A 375 17.29 4.34 6.42
N ALA A 376 17.28 5.36 5.57
CA ALA A 376 18.51 5.86 4.94
C ALA A 376 19.51 6.37 5.98
N TYR A 377 19.05 7.06 7.04
CA TYR A 377 19.92 7.55 8.14
C TYR A 377 20.51 6.39 8.93
N ILE A 378 19.71 5.41 9.32
CA ILE A 378 20.17 4.22 10.03
C ILE A 378 21.22 3.46 9.21
N GLU A 379 20.96 3.24 7.92
CA GLU A 379 21.89 2.59 7.01
C GLU A 379 23.21 3.41 6.86
N ALA A 380 23.13 4.74 6.77
CA ALA A 380 24.29 5.61 6.73
C ALA A 380 25.13 5.54 8.01
N LEU A 381 24.48 5.51 9.19
CA LEU A 381 25.16 5.30 10.47
C LEU A 381 25.90 3.93 10.52
N GLN A 382 25.25 2.87 10.02
CA GLN A 382 25.87 1.54 9.95
C GLN A 382 27.09 1.52 9.01
N GLN A 383 27.00 2.21 7.86
CA GLN A 383 28.13 2.34 6.93
C GLN A 383 29.31 3.09 7.54
N LEU A 384 29.04 4.06 8.43
CA LEU A 384 30.06 4.79 9.19
C LEU A 384 30.61 4.03 10.41
N GLY A 385 30.10 2.80 10.68
CA GLY A 385 30.45 2.04 11.88
C GLY A 385 29.82 2.56 13.17
N GLN A 386 28.92 3.55 13.09
CA GLN A 386 28.21 4.14 14.24
C GLN A 386 27.03 3.25 14.68
N ASN A 387 27.31 1.95 14.88
CA ASN A 387 26.29 0.94 15.12
C ASN A 387 25.52 1.12 16.45
N ARG A 388 26.12 1.73 17.48
CA ARG A 388 25.41 2.02 18.75
C ARG A 388 24.31 3.05 18.54
N GLU A 389 24.60 4.11 17.79
CA GLU A 389 23.62 5.14 17.45
C GLU A 389 22.54 4.58 16.53
N ALA A 390 22.92 3.79 15.51
CA ALA A 390 21.99 3.13 14.62
C ALA A 390 20.99 2.24 15.38
N VAL A 391 21.46 1.43 16.35
CA VAL A 391 20.58 0.59 17.18
C VAL A 391 19.65 1.44 18.06
N SER A 392 20.14 2.53 18.65
CA SER A 392 19.29 3.44 19.42
C SER A 392 18.16 4.06 18.59
N GLN A 393 18.44 4.46 17.34
CA GLN A 393 17.43 4.95 16.41
C GLN A 393 16.41 3.83 16.04
N LEU A 394 16.90 2.61 15.79
CA LEU A 394 16.07 1.44 15.51
C LEU A 394 15.13 1.11 16.66
N ASP A 395 15.59 1.16 17.91
CA ASP A 395 14.75 0.93 19.08
C ASP A 395 13.58 1.92 19.17
N GLN A 396 13.79 3.18 18.76
CA GLN A 396 12.73 4.18 18.68
C GLN A 396 11.76 3.90 17.53
N GLN A 397 12.29 3.58 16.34
CA GLN A 397 11.45 3.31 15.18
C GLN A 397 10.62 2.03 15.35
N ILE A 398 11.17 0.98 15.96
CA ILE A 398 10.44 -0.27 16.25
C ILE A 398 9.26 -0.04 17.21
N LYS A 399 9.37 0.87 18.17
CA LYS A 399 8.23 1.24 19.04
C LYS A 399 7.07 1.84 18.23
N ASN A 400 7.39 2.64 17.22
CA ASN A 400 6.39 3.28 16.36
C ASN A 400 5.84 2.31 15.30
N TYR A 401 6.69 1.40 14.80
CA TYR A 401 6.38 0.47 13.71
C TYR A 401 6.77 -0.96 14.07
N PRO A 402 6.10 -1.59 15.05
CA PRO A 402 6.50 -2.91 15.58
C PRO A 402 6.30 -4.08 14.59
N ARG A 403 5.60 -3.85 13.48
CA ARG A 403 5.36 -4.87 12.43
C ARG A 403 6.25 -4.67 11.19
N ASP A 404 7.30 -3.87 11.29
CA ASP A 404 8.20 -3.57 10.18
C ASP A 404 9.43 -4.48 10.22
N ALA A 405 9.43 -5.52 9.38
CA ALA A 405 10.51 -6.50 9.31
C ALA A 405 11.87 -5.88 8.93
N ARG A 406 11.89 -4.79 8.13
CA ARG A 406 13.12 -4.11 7.72
C ARG A 406 13.85 -3.48 8.92
N LEU A 407 13.11 -2.92 9.87
CA LEU A 407 13.71 -2.35 11.08
C LEU A 407 14.43 -3.43 11.90
N TYR A 408 13.81 -4.60 12.07
CA TYR A 408 14.43 -5.72 12.77
C TYR A 408 15.64 -6.29 12.01
N ALA A 409 15.58 -6.33 10.68
CA ALA A 409 16.74 -6.77 9.87
C ALA A 409 17.93 -5.80 10.04
N LEU A 410 17.68 -4.49 10.00
CA LEU A 410 18.71 -3.48 10.27
C LEU A 410 19.23 -3.57 11.71
N GLN A 411 18.36 -3.88 12.68
CA GLN A 411 18.72 -4.05 14.10
C GLN A 411 19.60 -5.29 14.27
N ALA A 412 19.26 -6.42 13.66
CA ALA A 412 20.09 -7.62 13.67
C ALA A 412 21.49 -7.36 13.09
N LYS A 413 21.58 -6.62 11.97
CA LYS A 413 22.85 -6.19 11.38
C LYS A 413 23.65 -5.29 12.33
N GLY A 414 22.99 -4.34 12.99
CA GLY A 414 23.62 -3.46 13.99
C GLY A 414 24.19 -4.24 15.18
N TYR A 415 23.42 -5.18 15.74
CA TYR A 415 23.87 -6.05 16.84
C TYR A 415 25.00 -6.99 16.42
N ALA A 416 24.96 -7.55 15.20
CA ALA A 416 26.05 -8.34 14.65
C ALA A 416 27.36 -7.55 14.63
N SER A 417 27.32 -6.31 14.14
CA SER A 417 28.50 -5.41 14.09
C SER A 417 29.03 -5.02 15.48
N LEU A 418 28.16 -5.07 16.50
CA LEU A 418 28.55 -4.82 17.92
C LEU A 418 28.98 -6.07 18.66
N GLY A 419 28.99 -7.25 18.02
CA GLY A 419 29.31 -8.52 18.63
C GLY A 419 28.27 -9.06 19.62
N LYS A 420 27.05 -8.50 19.60
CA LYS A 420 25.94 -8.88 20.48
C LYS A 420 25.10 -10.00 19.86
N ARG A 421 25.58 -11.24 19.94
CA ARG A 421 25.00 -12.39 19.23
C ARG A 421 23.60 -12.75 19.68
N LEU A 422 23.31 -12.74 21.00
CA LEU A 422 21.97 -12.99 21.51
C LEU A 422 20.95 -12.03 20.89
N LEU A 423 21.21 -10.73 20.96
CA LEU A 423 20.31 -9.69 20.45
C LEU A 423 20.19 -9.73 18.91
N GLN A 424 21.28 -10.08 18.20
CA GLN A 424 21.26 -10.30 16.76
C GLN A 424 20.26 -11.41 16.40
N HIS A 425 20.36 -12.59 17.03
CA HIS A 425 19.48 -13.71 16.75
C HIS A 425 18.04 -13.42 17.19
N GLN A 426 17.84 -12.70 18.29
CA GLN A 426 16.53 -12.27 18.73
C GLN A 426 15.85 -11.34 17.70
N ALA A 427 16.57 -10.32 17.21
CA ALA A 427 16.06 -9.44 16.16
C ALA A 427 15.79 -10.20 14.84
N GLN A 428 16.69 -11.13 14.47
CA GLN A 428 16.49 -11.96 13.28
C GLN A 428 15.27 -12.90 13.42
N ALA A 429 14.97 -13.37 14.63
CA ALA A 429 13.76 -14.15 14.87
C ALA A 429 12.49 -13.34 14.60
N GLU A 430 12.45 -12.07 15.03
CA GLU A 430 11.30 -11.18 14.74
C GLU A 430 11.15 -10.90 13.23
N VAL A 431 12.24 -10.82 12.47
CA VAL A 431 12.17 -10.78 11.00
C VAL A 431 11.42 -12.00 10.47
N TYR A 432 11.80 -13.20 10.92
CA TYR A 432 11.15 -14.44 10.46
C TYR A 432 9.69 -14.55 10.94
N VAL A 433 9.38 -14.06 12.16
CA VAL A 433 7.98 -13.98 12.63
C VAL A 433 7.15 -13.11 11.70
N LEU A 434 7.62 -11.92 11.37
CA LEU A 434 6.92 -10.98 10.50
C LEU A 434 6.83 -11.47 9.04
N GLN A 435 7.79 -12.27 8.62
CA GLN A 435 7.74 -13.00 7.35
C GLN A 435 6.93 -14.30 7.46
N GLY A 436 6.47 -14.68 8.65
CA GLY A 436 5.64 -15.85 8.93
C GLY A 436 6.34 -17.19 8.89
N SER A 437 7.65 -17.20 8.95
CA SER A 437 8.45 -18.42 9.09
C SER A 437 8.68 -18.74 10.56
N VAL A 438 7.64 -19.26 11.23
CA VAL A 438 7.70 -19.56 12.69
C VAL A 438 8.79 -20.56 13.02
N SER A 439 9.02 -21.57 12.17
CA SER A 439 10.11 -22.56 12.37
C SER A 439 11.48 -21.90 12.34
N SER A 440 11.77 -21.04 11.37
CA SER A 440 13.04 -20.31 11.27
C SER A 440 13.24 -19.34 12.44
N ALA A 441 12.14 -18.70 12.92
CA ALA A 441 12.19 -17.87 14.11
C ALA A 441 12.57 -18.66 15.36
N ILE A 442 12.02 -19.87 15.54
CA ILE A 442 12.36 -20.80 16.64
C ILE A 442 13.85 -21.15 16.57
N GLU A 443 14.39 -21.49 15.39
CA GLU A 443 15.80 -21.77 15.22
C GLU A 443 16.69 -20.60 15.65
N GLN A 444 16.33 -19.39 15.25
CA GLN A 444 17.07 -18.17 15.65
C GLN A 444 17.04 -17.95 17.16
N LEU A 445 15.90 -18.14 17.83
CA LEU A 445 15.83 -18.01 19.29
C LEU A 445 16.63 -19.11 20.01
N GLN A 446 16.72 -20.33 19.45
CA GLN A 446 17.59 -21.38 19.97
C GLN A 446 19.08 -21.03 19.83
N LEU A 447 19.47 -20.35 18.74
CA LEU A 447 20.82 -19.80 18.59
C LEU A 447 21.08 -18.69 19.60
N ALA A 448 20.09 -17.82 19.84
CA ALA A 448 20.17 -16.77 20.86
C ALA A 448 20.42 -17.36 22.25
N GLN A 449 19.71 -18.44 22.65
CA GLN A 449 19.94 -19.11 23.93
C GLN A 449 21.37 -19.63 24.10
N LYS A 450 22.02 -20.07 23.01
CA LYS A 450 23.37 -20.65 23.00
C LYS A 450 24.48 -19.63 22.78
N SER A 451 24.17 -18.36 22.60
CA SER A 451 25.13 -17.32 22.23
C SER A 451 26.19 -17.02 23.30
N GLY A 452 25.84 -17.20 24.59
CA GLY A 452 26.74 -17.04 25.73
C GLY A 452 27.08 -15.59 26.10
N ASP A 453 26.47 -14.59 25.45
CA ASP A 453 26.71 -13.16 25.66
C ASP A 453 25.51 -12.39 26.23
N GLY A 454 24.43 -13.12 26.60
CA GLY A 454 23.22 -12.53 27.14
C GLY A 454 23.21 -12.45 28.67
N ASP A 455 22.57 -11.41 29.20
CA ASP A 455 22.24 -11.34 30.62
C ASP A 455 20.97 -12.16 30.97
N PHE A 456 20.66 -12.25 32.26
CA PHE A 456 19.51 -13.01 32.75
C PHE A 456 18.16 -12.51 32.15
N TYR A 457 17.99 -11.20 32.02
CA TYR A 457 16.74 -10.64 31.51
C TYR A 457 16.56 -10.91 30.01
N GLN A 458 17.64 -10.79 29.24
CA GLN A 458 17.68 -11.09 27.82
C GLN A 458 17.37 -12.56 27.56
N LEU A 459 18.01 -13.48 28.30
CA LEU A 459 17.75 -14.92 28.21
C LEU A 459 16.30 -15.26 28.58
N SER A 460 15.76 -14.66 29.65
CA SER A 460 14.37 -14.85 30.06
C SER A 460 13.38 -14.36 28.98
N SER A 461 13.67 -13.25 28.30
CA SER A 461 12.87 -12.74 27.19
C SER A 461 12.89 -13.70 25.99
N VAL A 462 14.07 -14.21 25.63
CA VAL A 462 14.23 -15.21 24.56
C VAL A 462 13.46 -16.49 24.89
N ASP A 463 13.55 -16.98 26.15
CA ASP A 463 12.84 -18.19 26.61
C ASP A 463 11.31 -18.02 26.56
N ALA A 464 10.81 -16.86 26.95
CA ALA A 464 9.38 -16.56 26.86
C ALA A 464 8.92 -16.57 25.41
N ARG A 465 9.62 -15.85 24.54
CA ARG A 465 9.28 -15.77 23.12
C ARG A 465 9.37 -17.13 22.41
N LEU A 466 10.37 -17.92 22.75
CA LEU A 466 10.52 -19.29 22.22
C LEU A 466 9.35 -20.20 22.61
N ARG A 467 8.86 -20.09 23.86
CA ARG A 467 7.66 -20.84 24.28
C ARG A 467 6.43 -20.45 23.49
N ASP A 468 6.20 -19.15 23.32
CA ASP A 468 5.06 -18.62 22.57
C ASP A 468 5.06 -19.12 21.12
N LEU A 469 6.22 -19.04 20.44
CA LEU A 469 6.32 -19.50 19.04
C LEU A 469 6.18 -21.03 18.89
N LYS A 470 6.65 -21.81 19.88
CA LYS A 470 6.43 -23.26 19.87
C LYS A 470 4.96 -23.62 20.04
N LEU A 471 4.22 -22.89 20.88
CA LEU A 471 2.77 -23.08 21.02
C LEU A 471 2.06 -22.71 19.71
N GLN A 472 2.41 -21.56 19.12
CA GLN A 472 1.86 -21.15 17.83
C GLN A 472 2.09 -22.21 16.75
N LEU A 473 3.31 -22.74 16.61
CA LEU A 473 3.64 -23.77 15.62
C LEU A 473 2.86 -25.07 15.87
N ALA A 474 2.65 -25.45 17.12
CA ALA A 474 1.85 -26.62 17.47
C ALA A 474 0.38 -26.45 17.08
N GLU A 475 -0.20 -25.27 17.31
CA GLU A 475 -1.56 -24.94 16.91
C GLU A 475 -1.72 -24.92 15.39
N GLU A 476 -0.79 -24.26 14.65
CA GLU A 476 -0.78 -24.26 13.18
C GLU A 476 -0.71 -25.68 12.61
N THR A 477 0.14 -26.55 13.20
CA THR A 477 0.29 -27.95 12.79
C THR A 477 -0.98 -28.77 13.06
N LYS A 478 -1.66 -28.52 14.20
CA LYS A 478 -2.93 -29.18 14.53
C LYS A 478 -4.03 -28.78 13.56
N GLN A 479 -4.19 -27.48 13.27
CA GLN A 479 -5.17 -26.97 12.32
C GLN A 479 -4.94 -27.51 10.89
N ALA A 480 -3.67 -27.64 10.48
CA ALA A 480 -3.32 -28.23 9.19
C ALA A 480 -3.67 -29.72 9.09
N LYS A 481 -3.64 -30.48 10.20
CA LYS A 481 -4.04 -31.90 10.24
C LYS A 481 -5.57 -32.08 10.27
N GLU A 482 -6.28 -31.16 10.90
CA GLU A 482 -7.77 -31.21 10.98
C GLU A 482 -8.44 -30.85 9.65
N LYS A 483 -7.71 -30.21 8.73
CA LYS A 483 -8.18 -29.82 7.39
C LYS A 483 -7.86 -30.86 6.29
N LYS A 484 -7.13 -31.92 6.63
CA LYS A 484 -6.85 -33.07 5.75
C LYS A 484 -7.77 -34.25 6.07
#